data_79015ff78598d4265da6c50627f0306d
#
_entry.id   79015ff78598d4265da6c50627f0306d
#
_cell.length_a   1.000
_cell.length_b   1.000
_cell.length_c   1.000
_cell.angle_alpha   90.00
_cell.angle_beta   90.00
_cell.angle_gamma   90.00
#
_symmetry.space_group_name_H-M   'P 1'
#
loop_
_entity.id
_entity.type
_entity.pdbx_description
1 polymer ?
#
loop_
_entity_poly.entity_id
_entity_poly.type
_entity_poly.pdbx_seq_one_letter_code
_entity_poly.pdbx_strand_id
1 'polypeptide(L)'
;MKATITSLIFLLLSLTVSSQTYKYIGIEEGLSNQKIYKIQKDARGYMWFLTHVGIDQYNGKEIKHYKLREGNRELDPLLNINWTFLDKTGTLLVTGKQGRIFRYDSGHDRFVQIYSMYNYWNKDYHAFVRYSYIDQEDNVWLCGKSAIHLFNIESGQKQQISNRLGNITCIEQINSEHFFIGTDKRIYLAKLENGNLKELSCGKLGMMDMHVHELYLHRTANKLFIGTFEKGVYIYDLNSQKIVRPEVELTDVNITRISPLNTKELLVATEGAGVHKLNIDTYETDPYIIANYGSYNEMDGNIINDVYVDNEQRIWLSNYPTGITVRNNQYTNYNWIKHSIGNRQSLVNNQVNSIIEDLSLIHISEPTRRVV
;
A
#
# COMPACT_ATOMS: atom_id res chain seq x y z
N MET A 1 49.33 -15.90 -47.12
CA MET A 1 47.92 -16.16 -46.79
C MET A 1 47.82 -16.16 -45.28
N LYS A 2 47.45 -15.03 -44.74
CA LYS A 2 47.20 -14.89 -43.30
C LYS A 2 45.73 -15.17 -43.07
N ALA A 3 45.39 -16.29 -42.43
CA ALA A 3 44.04 -16.57 -41.99
C ALA A 3 43.78 -15.75 -40.72
N THR A 4 42.98 -14.72 -40.83
CA THR A 4 42.44 -13.98 -39.70
C THR A 4 41.36 -14.83 -39.07
N ILE A 5 41.67 -15.44 -37.96
CA ILE A 5 40.67 -16.05 -37.07
C ILE A 5 39.96 -14.92 -36.40
N THR A 6 38.84 -14.56 -36.95
CA THR A 6 37.87 -13.63 -36.28
C THR A 6 37.20 -14.47 -35.18
N SER A 7 37.73 -14.33 -33.97
CA SER A 7 37.10 -14.88 -32.76
C SER A 7 35.77 -14.15 -32.59
N LEU A 8 34.69 -14.79 -33.00
CA LEU A 8 33.32 -14.37 -32.71
C LEU A 8 33.10 -14.65 -31.22
N ILE A 9 33.47 -13.67 -30.40
CA ILE A 9 33.01 -13.62 -29.02
C ILE A 9 31.49 -13.44 -29.11
N PHE A 10 30.77 -14.55 -29.11
CA PHE A 10 29.37 -14.57 -28.71
C PHE A 10 29.37 -14.14 -27.26
N LEU A 11 29.17 -12.84 -27.09
CA LEU A 11 28.68 -12.26 -25.82
C LEU A 11 27.32 -12.95 -25.59
N LEU A 12 27.34 -14.10 -24.93
CA LEU A 12 26.14 -14.63 -24.27
C LEU A 12 25.75 -13.57 -23.26
N LEU A 13 25.01 -12.57 -23.73
CA LEU A 13 24.05 -11.87 -22.91
C LEU A 13 23.14 -13.00 -22.39
N SER A 14 23.51 -13.54 -21.25
CA SER A 14 22.56 -14.23 -20.40
C SER A 14 21.48 -13.20 -20.11
N LEU A 15 20.45 -13.18 -20.95
CA LEU A 15 19.17 -12.64 -20.60
C LEU A 15 18.77 -13.46 -19.36
N THR A 16 19.13 -12.96 -18.19
CA THR A 16 18.53 -13.41 -16.95
C THR A 16 17.08 -13.03 -17.09
N VAL A 17 16.27 -13.93 -17.63
CA VAL A 17 14.83 -13.85 -17.54
C VAL A 17 14.55 -13.96 -16.06
N SER A 18 14.45 -12.81 -15.40
CA SER A 18 14.03 -12.71 -14.03
C SER A 18 12.59 -13.22 -14.01
N SER A 19 12.41 -14.48 -13.65
CA SER A 19 11.07 -15.02 -13.40
C SER A 19 10.58 -14.39 -12.12
N GLN A 20 9.81 -13.32 -12.26
CA GLN A 20 9.10 -12.69 -11.15
C GLN A 20 8.02 -13.67 -10.70
N THR A 21 8.10 -14.12 -9.46
CA THR A 21 7.08 -14.99 -8.90
C THR A 21 6.01 -14.17 -8.19
N TYR A 22 4.77 -14.34 -8.61
CA TYR A 22 3.60 -13.80 -7.92
C TYR A 22 2.98 -14.89 -7.06
N LYS A 23 2.61 -14.53 -5.84
CA LYS A 23 1.76 -15.32 -4.95
C LYS A 23 0.44 -14.59 -4.76
N TYR A 24 -0.65 -15.30 -4.93
CA TYR A 24 -1.99 -14.79 -4.70
C TYR A 24 -2.50 -15.29 -3.35
N ILE A 25 -3.21 -14.44 -2.64
CA ILE A 25 -3.87 -14.76 -1.39
C ILE A 25 -5.29 -14.22 -1.51
N GLY A 26 -6.22 -15.10 -1.75
CA GLY A 26 -7.65 -14.83 -1.93
C GLY A 26 -8.51 -15.53 -0.88
N ILE A 27 -9.78 -15.70 -1.19
CA ILE A 27 -10.73 -16.42 -0.33
C ILE A 27 -10.33 -17.89 -0.17
N GLU A 28 -9.79 -18.52 -1.21
CA GLU A 28 -9.37 -19.92 -1.19
C GLU A 28 -8.17 -20.13 -0.24
N GLU A 29 -7.29 -19.13 -0.13
CA GLU A 29 -6.17 -19.12 0.82
C GLU A 29 -6.57 -18.64 2.22
N GLY A 30 -7.84 -18.30 2.41
CA GLY A 30 -8.43 -18.01 3.71
C GLY A 30 -8.66 -16.53 4.00
N LEU A 31 -8.59 -15.60 3.04
CA LEU A 31 -9.00 -14.21 3.28
C LEU A 31 -10.50 -14.12 3.63
N SER A 32 -10.84 -13.25 4.57
CA SER A 32 -12.24 -12.99 4.93
C SER A 32 -13.00 -12.22 3.85
N ASN A 33 -12.31 -11.43 3.03
CA ASN A 33 -12.88 -10.68 1.91
C ASN A 33 -11.79 -10.29 0.90
N GLN A 34 -12.14 -10.23 -0.38
CA GLN A 34 -11.23 -9.83 -1.45
C GLN A 34 -10.98 -8.32 -1.52
N LYS A 35 -11.88 -7.51 -0.94
CA LYS A 35 -11.71 -6.05 -0.89
C LYS A 35 -10.86 -5.66 0.32
N ILE A 36 -9.60 -5.37 0.06
CA ILE A 36 -8.61 -4.97 1.04
C ILE A 36 -8.36 -3.47 0.92
N TYR A 37 -8.37 -2.75 2.03
CA TYR A 37 -8.15 -1.31 2.07
C TYR A 37 -6.75 -0.93 2.50
N LYS A 38 -6.10 -1.78 3.34
CA LYS A 38 -4.79 -1.49 3.91
C LYS A 38 -4.00 -2.75 4.17
N ILE A 39 -2.70 -2.66 3.95
CA ILE A 39 -1.71 -3.71 4.24
C ILE A 39 -0.67 -3.13 5.20
N GLN A 40 -0.40 -3.83 6.30
CA GLN A 40 0.61 -3.42 7.26
C GLN A 40 1.36 -4.64 7.82
N LYS A 41 2.63 -4.45 8.19
CA LYS A 41 3.44 -5.47 8.88
C LYS A 41 3.73 -4.98 10.30
N ASP A 42 3.35 -5.75 11.30
CA ASP A 42 3.63 -5.41 12.69
C ASP A 42 5.09 -5.69 13.09
N ALA A 43 5.51 -5.23 14.27
CA ALA A 43 6.86 -5.43 14.78
C ALA A 43 7.24 -6.91 14.98
N ARG A 44 6.28 -7.82 15.06
CA ARG A 44 6.48 -9.26 15.19
C ARG A 44 6.60 -9.97 13.84
N GLY A 45 6.37 -9.23 12.73
CA GLY A 45 6.49 -9.72 11.37
C GLY A 45 5.19 -10.27 10.77
N TYR A 46 4.06 -10.20 11.48
CA TYR A 46 2.75 -10.56 10.91
C TYR A 46 2.29 -9.51 9.91
N MET A 47 1.72 -9.99 8.81
CA MET A 47 1.03 -9.13 7.87
C MET A 47 -0.44 -8.97 8.29
N TRP A 48 -0.93 -7.76 8.26
CA TRP A 48 -2.29 -7.42 8.61
C TRP A 48 -3.01 -6.82 7.40
N PHE A 49 -4.20 -7.32 7.15
CA PHE A 49 -5.05 -6.86 6.05
C PHE A 49 -6.34 -6.28 6.60
N LEU A 50 -6.57 -5.00 6.33
CA LEU A 50 -7.84 -4.35 6.62
C LEU A 50 -8.80 -4.69 5.51
N THR A 51 -9.78 -5.56 5.78
CA THR A 51 -10.77 -6.01 4.81
C THR A 51 -12.10 -5.29 4.96
N HIS A 52 -12.98 -5.46 3.99
CA HIS A 52 -14.33 -4.90 4.07
C HIS A 52 -15.18 -5.46 5.24
N VAL A 53 -14.88 -6.64 5.72
CA VAL A 53 -15.67 -7.36 6.74
C VAL A 53 -14.94 -7.59 8.06
N GLY A 54 -13.66 -7.22 8.16
CA GLY A 54 -12.89 -7.47 9.37
C GLY A 54 -11.40 -7.18 9.20
N ILE A 55 -10.61 -7.79 10.06
CA ILE A 55 -9.17 -7.68 10.08
C ILE A 55 -8.59 -9.08 9.97
N ASP A 56 -7.73 -9.29 9.00
CA ASP A 56 -7.04 -10.55 8.77
C ASP A 56 -5.57 -10.42 9.16
N GLN A 57 -5.06 -11.41 9.89
CA GLN A 57 -3.65 -11.55 10.22
C GLN A 57 -3.07 -12.74 9.47
N TYR A 58 -1.99 -12.53 8.74
CA TYR A 58 -1.27 -13.56 8.01
C TYR A 58 0.10 -13.80 8.62
N ASN A 59 0.42 -15.06 8.96
CA ASN A 59 1.68 -15.48 9.58
C ASN A 59 2.69 -16.06 8.59
N GLY A 60 2.43 -15.96 7.29
CA GLY A 60 3.23 -16.59 6.23
C GLY A 60 2.62 -17.89 5.70
N LYS A 61 1.75 -18.55 6.47
CA LYS A 61 1.10 -19.82 6.13
C LYS A 61 -0.41 -19.77 6.24
N GLU A 62 -0.92 -19.24 7.35
CA GLU A 62 -2.33 -19.25 7.71
C GLU A 62 -2.86 -17.85 7.94
N ILE A 63 -4.15 -17.67 7.71
CA ILE A 63 -4.85 -16.40 7.95
C ILE A 63 -5.80 -16.59 9.12
N LYS A 64 -5.70 -15.67 10.08
CA LYS A 64 -6.59 -15.58 11.22
C LYS A 64 -7.46 -14.34 11.13
N HIS A 65 -8.77 -14.49 11.38
CA HIS A 65 -9.75 -13.42 11.31
C HIS A 65 -10.03 -12.84 12.68
N TYR A 66 -10.10 -11.51 12.74
CA TYR A 66 -10.46 -10.79 13.95
C TYR A 66 -11.69 -9.93 13.73
N LYS A 67 -12.54 -9.93 14.74
CA LYS A 67 -13.71 -9.07 14.84
C LYS A 67 -13.59 -8.18 16.07
N LEU A 68 -13.97 -6.94 15.93
CA LEU A 68 -14.00 -6.00 17.05
C LEU A 68 -15.23 -6.23 17.91
N ARG A 69 -15.07 -6.13 19.25
CA ARG A 69 -16.14 -6.37 20.22
C ARG A 69 -16.17 -5.27 21.29
N GLU A 70 -17.36 -4.98 21.77
CA GLU A 70 -17.62 -4.20 22.98
C GLU A 70 -18.30 -5.12 23.99
N GLY A 71 -17.55 -5.61 24.99
CA GLY A 71 -17.97 -6.74 25.82
C GLY A 71 -18.20 -8.00 24.98
N ASN A 72 -19.41 -8.55 25.06
CA ASN A 72 -19.82 -9.74 24.28
C ASN A 72 -20.43 -9.38 22.92
N ARG A 73 -20.68 -8.11 22.64
CA ARG A 73 -21.30 -7.66 21.40
C ARG A 73 -20.27 -7.48 20.30
N GLU A 74 -20.47 -8.11 19.17
CA GLU A 74 -19.71 -7.87 17.94
C GLU A 74 -20.12 -6.53 17.34
N LEU A 75 -19.13 -5.74 16.92
CA LEU A 75 -19.34 -4.43 16.31
C LEU A 75 -19.43 -4.56 14.79
N ASP A 76 -20.26 -3.71 14.18
CA ASP A 76 -20.36 -3.63 12.73
C ASP A 76 -18.99 -3.19 12.13
N PRO A 77 -18.38 -4.01 11.26
CA PRO A 77 -17.09 -3.68 10.63
C PRO A 77 -17.14 -2.39 9.84
N LEU A 78 -18.20 -2.10 9.09
CA LEU A 78 -18.34 -0.92 8.24
C LEU A 78 -18.29 0.39 9.02
N LEU A 79 -18.60 0.36 10.30
CA LEU A 79 -18.60 1.52 11.18
C LEU A 79 -17.37 1.60 12.09
N ASN A 80 -16.72 0.46 12.35
CA ASN A 80 -15.66 0.37 13.35
C ASN A 80 -14.30 -0.02 12.79
N ILE A 81 -14.20 -0.42 11.52
CA ILE A 81 -12.97 -0.84 10.86
C ILE A 81 -12.78 -0.04 9.56
N ASN A 82 -12.09 1.09 9.63
CA ASN A 82 -11.85 1.94 8.46
C ASN A 82 -10.39 2.31 8.26
N TRP A 83 -9.59 2.40 9.34
CA TRP A 83 -8.18 2.77 9.28
C TRP A 83 -7.39 1.91 10.25
N THR A 84 -6.17 1.58 9.83
CA THR A 84 -5.19 0.85 10.65
C THR A 84 -3.88 1.61 10.68
N PHE A 85 -3.21 1.55 11.82
CA PHE A 85 -1.92 2.19 12.06
C PHE A 85 -1.05 1.28 12.91
N LEU A 86 0.25 1.57 12.96
CA LEU A 86 1.16 1.01 13.94
C LEU A 86 1.55 2.14 14.90
N ASP A 87 1.48 1.85 16.20
CA ASP A 87 2.06 2.74 17.21
C ASP A 87 3.60 2.66 17.19
N LYS A 88 4.29 3.46 17.99
CA LYS A 88 5.76 3.46 18.09
C LYS A 88 6.35 2.10 18.46
N THR A 89 5.59 1.24 19.11
CA THR A 89 6.01 -0.13 19.43
C THR A 89 5.80 -1.11 18.26
N GLY A 90 5.21 -0.64 17.17
CA GLY A 90 4.82 -1.46 16.03
C GLY A 90 3.61 -2.35 16.31
N THR A 91 2.78 -2.00 17.31
CA THR A 91 1.53 -2.71 17.60
C THR A 91 0.39 -2.12 16.77
N LEU A 92 -0.46 -3.00 16.22
CA LEU A 92 -1.57 -2.60 15.37
C LEU A 92 -2.68 -1.91 16.16
N LEU A 93 -3.09 -0.76 15.64
CA LEU A 93 -4.28 -0.01 16.04
C LEU A 93 -5.32 -0.05 14.92
N VAL A 94 -6.57 -0.03 15.31
CA VAL A 94 -7.72 0.04 14.41
C VAL A 94 -8.66 1.14 14.85
N THR A 95 -9.11 1.94 13.90
CA THR A 95 -10.11 2.98 14.15
C THR A 95 -11.26 2.88 13.14
N GLY A 96 -12.40 3.44 13.50
CA GLY A 96 -13.57 3.44 12.64
C GLY A 96 -14.35 4.75 12.69
N LYS A 97 -15.36 4.84 11.84
CA LYS A 97 -16.22 6.01 11.67
C LYS A 97 -16.94 6.43 12.96
N GLN A 98 -17.13 5.50 13.89
CA GLN A 98 -17.74 5.79 15.20
C GLN A 98 -16.74 6.35 16.24
N GLY A 99 -15.48 6.58 15.86
CA GLY A 99 -14.48 7.19 16.76
C GLY A 99 -14.07 6.30 17.94
N ARG A 100 -14.05 5.00 17.74
CA ARG A 100 -13.42 4.04 18.65
C ARG A 100 -12.01 3.75 18.20
N ILE A 101 -11.11 3.50 19.18
CA ILE A 101 -9.75 3.06 18.92
C ILE A 101 -9.56 1.72 19.62
N PHE A 102 -9.12 0.74 18.84
CA PHE A 102 -8.76 -0.58 19.32
C PHE A 102 -7.26 -0.81 19.15
N ARG A 103 -6.63 -1.42 20.13
CA ARG A 103 -5.24 -1.85 20.09
C ARG A 103 -5.19 -3.37 20.14
N TYR A 104 -4.32 -3.96 19.36
CA TYR A 104 -4.10 -5.39 19.41
C TYR A 104 -3.32 -5.77 20.67
N ASP A 105 -3.89 -6.67 21.46
CA ASP A 105 -3.29 -7.27 22.66
C ASP A 105 -2.75 -8.66 22.29
N SER A 106 -1.44 -8.72 22.12
CA SER A 106 -0.76 -9.96 21.73
C SER A 106 -0.74 -11.03 22.81
N GLY A 107 -0.85 -10.63 24.08
CA GLY A 107 -0.86 -11.55 25.23
C GLY A 107 -2.15 -12.37 25.29
N HIS A 108 -3.28 -11.77 24.90
CA HIS A 108 -4.59 -12.43 24.88
C HIS A 108 -5.12 -12.66 23.46
N ASP A 109 -4.31 -12.32 22.45
CA ASP A 109 -4.61 -12.52 21.03
C ASP A 109 -5.97 -11.95 20.61
N ARG A 110 -6.22 -10.70 20.95
CA ARG A 110 -7.49 -9.99 20.70
C ARG A 110 -7.28 -8.49 20.56
N PHE A 111 -8.26 -7.80 20.01
CA PHE A 111 -8.33 -6.35 20.03
C PHE A 111 -9.02 -5.86 21.30
N VAL A 112 -8.42 -4.87 21.96
CA VAL A 112 -8.96 -4.22 23.16
C VAL A 112 -9.27 -2.76 22.82
N GLN A 113 -10.48 -2.32 23.16
CA GLN A 113 -10.85 -0.92 23.02
C GLN A 113 -10.11 -0.07 24.05
N ILE A 114 -9.29 0.86 23.58
CA ILE A 114 -8.52 1.78 24.44
C ILE A 114 -9.16 3.17 24.52
N TYR A 115 -9.99 3.53 23.55
CA TYR A 115 -10.68 4.82 23.50
C TYR A 115 -12.03 4.71 22.80
N SER A 116 -12.96 5.57 23.22
CA SER A 116 -14.23 5.81 22.51
C SER A 116 -14.67 7.25 22.69
N MET A 117 -14.95 7.93 21.60
CA MET A 117 -15.50 9.30 21.62
C MET A 117 -16.80 9.39 22.42
N TYR A 118 -17.67 8.37 22.35
CA TYR A 118 -18.95 8.33 23.06
C TYR A 118 -18.83 8.39 24.57
N ASN A 119 -17.73 7.92 25.13
CA ASN A 119 -17.52 7.89 26.58
C ASN A 119 -17.06 9.22 27.15
N TYR A 120 -16.57 10.13 26.30
CA TYR A 120 -15.90 11.37 26.74
C TYR A 120 -16.59 12.65 26.25
N TRP A 121 -17.27 12.56 25.12
CA TRP A 121 -17.93 13.68 24.48
C TRP A 121 -19.41 13.36 24.43
N ASN A 122 -20.25 14.26 24.85
CA ASN A 122 -21.69 14.14 25.07
C ASN A 122 -22.37 13.04 24.22
N LYS A 123 -23.18 12.16 24.84
CA LYS A 123 -23.81 10.98 24.20
C LYS A 123 -24.66 11.30 22.95
N ASP A 124 -25.05 12.54 22.76
CA ASP A 124 -25.82 13.02 21.61
C ASP A 124 -24.95 13.43 20.41
N TYR A 125 -23.61 13.29 20.51
CA TYR A 125 -22.69 13.69 19.47
C TYR A 125 -22.53 12.55 18.45
N HIS A 126 -23.34 12.58 17.40
CA HIS A 126 -23.19 11.72 16.22
C HIS A 126 -22.01 12.18 15.34
N ALA A 127 -20.85 12.40 15.94
CA ALA A 127 -19.66 12.76 15.19
C ALA A 127 -19.18 11.56 14.40
N PHE A 128 -19.29 11.70 13.10
CA PHE A 128 -18.78 10.70 12.17
C PHE A 128 -17.31 11.04 11.84
N VAL A 129 -16.38 10.15 12.20
CA VAL A 129 -14.98 10.27 11.81
C VAL A 129 -14.87 10.01 10.31
N ARG A 130 -14.30 10.95 9.58
CA ARG A 130 -14.12 10.87 8.13
C ARG A 130 -12.75 10.40 7.72
N TYR A 131 -11.75 10.72 8.55
CA TYR A 131 -10.38 10.30 8.38
C TYR A 131 -9.71 10.11 9.74
N SER A 132 -8.81 9.14 9.84
CA SER A 132 -7.98 8.95 11.02
C SER A 132 -6.51 8.91 10.64
N TYR A 133 -5.66 9.39 11.54
CA TYR A 133 -4.22 9.46 11.37
C TYR A 133 -3.53 9.20 12.71
N ILE A 134 -2.31 8.70 12.70
CA ILE A 134 -1.43 8.65 13.87
C ILE A 134 -0.18 9.47 13.60
N ASP A 135 0.18 10.36 14.51
CA ASP A 135 1.41 11.14 14.41
C ASP A 135 2.60 10.44 15.07
N GLN A 136 3.79 11.03 14.93
CA GLN A 136 5.03 10.48 15.46
C GLN A 136 5.10 10.54 17.01
N GLU A 137 4.21 11.27 17.65
CA GLU A 137 4.06 11.37 19.10
C GLU A 137 3.00 10.41 19.66
N ASP A 138 2.49 9.46 18.84
CA ASP A 138 1.42 8.51 19.15
C ASP A 138 0.08 9.17 19.52
N ASN A 139 -0.20 10.37 18.96
CA ASN A 139 -1.54 10.91 19.00
C ASN A 139 -2.35 10.36 17.83
N VAL A 140 -3.46 9.72 18.14
CA VAL A 140 -4.45 9.33 17.14
C VAL A 140 -5.39 10.50 16.89
N TRP A 141 -5.42 10.95 15.63
CA TRP A 141 -6.28 12.02 15.14
C TRP A 141 -7.56 11.42 14.58
N LEU A 142 -8.69 11.74 15.17
CA LEU A 142 -10.01 11.35 14.68
C LEU A 142 -10.67 12.58 14.07
N CYS A 143 -10.56 12.71 12.74
CA CYS A 143 -10.98 13.90 12.00
C CYS A 143 -12.45 13.81 11.61
N GLY A 144 -13.28 14.62 12.26
CA GLY A 144 -14.70 14.84 11.94
C GLY A 144 -14.91 16.09 11.08
N LYS A 145 -16.17 16.37 10.74
CA LYS A 145 -16.54 17.53 9.91
C LYS A 145 -16.21 18.87 10.59
N SER A 146 -16.51 19.00 11.87
CA SER A 146 -16.40 20.25 12.64
C SER A 146 -15.34 20.22 13.73
N ALA A 147 -14.83 19.03 14.08
CA ALA A 147 -13.85 18.87 15.12
C ALA A 147 -12.88 17.72 14.79
N ILE A 148 -11.66 17.83 15.32
CA ILE A 148 -10.65 16.79 15.33
C ILE A 148 -10.45 16.42 16.80
N HIS A 149 -10.51 15.13 17.10
CA HIS A 149 -10.23 14.61 18.43
C HIS A 149 -8.87 13.95 18.42
N LEU A 150 -7.99 14.39 19.32
CA LEU A 150 -6.69 13.80 19.56
C LEU A 150 -6.76 12.90 20.79
N PHE A 151 -6.21 11.71 20.67
CA PHE A 151 -6.01 10.78 21.77
C PHE A 151 -4.57 10.28 21.76
N ASN A 152 -3.81 10.62 22.80
CA ASN A 152 -2.45 10.11 22.96
C ASN A 152 -2.50 8.71 23.61
N ILE A 153 -1.86 7.73 22.96
CA ILE A 153 -1.94 6.32 23.35
C ILE A 153 -1.20 6.05 24.64
N GLU A 154 -0.07 6.73 24.87
CA GLU A 154 0.77 6.50 26.04
C GLU A 154 0.22 7.19 27.29
N SER A 155 -0.07 8.49 27.18
CA SER A 155 -0.50 9.30 28.32
C SER A 155 -2.00 9.24 28.58
N GLY A 156 -2.80 8.77 27.62
CA GLY A 156 -4.25 8.81 27.67
C GLY A 156 -4.84 10.24 27.57
N GLN A 157 -4.00 11.24 27.28
CA GLN A 157 -4.45 12.61 27.10
C GLN A 157 -5.41 12.75 25.93
N LYS A 158 -6.38 13.62 26.08
CA LYS A 158 -7.44 13.88 25.12
C LYS A 158 -7.56 15.36 24.85
N GLN A 159 -7.71 15.71 23.58
CA GLN A 159 -7.88 17.08 23.16
C GLN A 159 -8.88 17.16 22.02
N GLN A 160 -9.66 18.22 21.98
CA GLN A 160 -10.54 18.54 20.86
C GLN A 160 -10.08 19.84 20.21
N ILE A 161 -9.96 19.81 18.89
CA ILE A 161 -9.56 20.93 18.06
C ILE A 161 -10.71 21.25 17.10
N SER A 162 -11.02 22.53 16.92
CA SER A 162 -12.00 22.95 15.90
C SER A 162 -11.46 22.66 14.50
N ASN A 163 -12.19 21.91 13.70
CA ASN A 163 -11.87 21.67 12.29
C ASN A 163 -12.51 22.77 11.42
N ARG A 164 -11.68 23.65 10.87
CA ARG A 164 -12.07 24.70 9.92
C ARG A 164 -11.56 24.40 8.50
N LEU A 165 -10.85 23.31 8.29
CA LEU A 165 -10.21 22.96 7.02
C LEU A 165 -11.16 22.25 6.04
N GLY A 166 -12.27 21.71 6.52
CA GLY A 166 -13.24 20.96 5.73
C GLY A 166 -13.07 19.45 5.85
N ASN A 167 -13.30 18.73 4.76
CA ASN A 167 -13.18 17.27 4.74
C ASN A 167 -11.71 16.85 4.59
N ILE A 168 -11.06 16.50 5.69
CA ILE A 168 -9.70 15.97 5.69
C ILE A 168 -9.72 14.58 5.08
N THR A 169 -8.81 14.35 4.12
CA THR A 169 -8.67 13.09 3.38
C THR A 169 -7.34 12.40 3.64
N CYS A 170 -6.30 13.19 3.96
CA CYS A 170 -4.98 12.67 4.32
C CYS A 170 -4.21 13.70 5.15
N ILE A 171 -3.24 13.22 5.92
CA ILE A 171 -2.34 14.05 6.74
C ILE A 171 -0.93 13.48 6.59
N GLU A 172 0.05 14.36 6.43
CA GLU A 172 1.46 14.02 6.45
C GLU A 172 2.21 14.95 7.40
N GLN A 173 2.86 14.36 8.39
CA GLN A 173 3.60 15.11 9.41
C GLN A 173 4.98 15.53 8.92
N ILE A 174 5.31 16.82 9.02
CA ILE A 174 6.61 17.36 8.72
C ILE A 174 7.53 17.22 9.95
N ASN A 175 7.05 17.69 11.09
CA ASN A 175 7.69 17.61 12.41
C ASN A 175 6.61 17.62 13.49
N SER A 176 6.98 17.65 14.76
CA SER A 176 6.03 17.59 15.91
C SER A 176 4.90 18.64 15.90
N GLU A 177 5.11 19.75 15.20
CA GLU A 177 4.12 20.86 15.19
C GLU A 177 3.52 21.11 13.80
N HIS A 178 4.19 20.72 12.71
CA HIS A 178 3.81 21.09 11.35
C HIS A 178 3.33 19.90 10.54
N PHE A 179 2.23 20.11 9.81
CA PHE A 179 1.54 19.08 9.04
C PHE A 179 1.12 19.62 7.67
N PHE A 180 1.27 18.80 6.64
CA PHE A 180 0.49 18.96 5.43
C PHE A 180 -0.84 18.21 5.60
N ILE A 181 -1.94 18.88 5.34
CA ILE A 181 -3.28 18.35 5.46
C ILE A 181 -3.98 18.46 4.11
N GLY A 182 -4.26 17.32 3.51
CA GLY A 182 -5.04 17.21 2.29
C GLY A 182 -6.54 17.17 2.59
N THR A 183 -7.32 17.79 1.71
CA THR A 183 -8.77 17.79 1.78
C THR A 183 -9.38 17.47 0.41
N ASP A 184 -10.69 17.36 0.37
CA ASP A 184 -11.45 17.22 -0.88
C ASP A 184 -11.40 18.46 -1.80
N LYS A 185 -10.68 19.53 -1.39
CA LYS A 185 -10.59 20.78 -2.16
C LYS A 185 -9.16 21.27 -2.38
N ARG A 186 -8.29 21.16 -1.38
CA ARG A 186 -6.91 21.70 -1.44
C ARG A 186 -6.00 21.11 -0.37
N ILE A 187 -4.75 21.51 -0.41
CA ILE A 187 -3.77 21.23 0.64
C ILE A 187 -3.63 22.44 1.56
N TYR A 188 -3.48 22.16 2.84
CA TYR A 188 -3.11 23.11 3.86
C TYR A 188 -1.73 22.76 4.43
N LEU A 189 -0.92 23.78 4.69
CA LEU A 189 0.17 23.70 5.64
C LEU A 189 -0.36 24.22 6.97
N ALA A 190 -0.32 23.40 8.00
CA ALA A 190 -0.89 23.73 9.29
C ALA A 190 0.14 23.56 10.41
N LYS A 191 0.08 24.45 11.42
CA LYS A 191 0.82 24.33 12.67
C LYS A 191 -0.16 23.99 13.80
N LEU A 192 0.15 22.95 14.56
CA LEU A 192 -0.53 22.64 15.82
C LEU A 192 0.13 23.44 16.94
N GLU A 193 -0.57 24.44 17.45
CA GLU A 193 -0.06 25.35 18.46
C GLU A 193 -1.14 25.62 19.53
N ASN A 194 -0.81 25.40 20.78
CA ASN A 194 -1.73 25.62 21.93
C ASN A 194 -3.10 24.97 21.72
N GLY A 195 -3.10 23.77 21.14
CA GLY A 195 -4.34 23.02 20.91
C GLY A 195 -5.22 23.53 19.77
N ASN A 196 -4.68 24.31 18.87
CA ASN A 196 -5.37 24.80 17.69
C ASN A 196 -4.54 24.55 16.43
N LEU A 197 -5.22 24.30 15.33
CA LEU A 197 -4.60 24.25 14.00
C LEU A 197 -4.59 25.66 13.40
N LYS A 198 -3.41 26.20 13.20
CA LYS A 198 -3.18 27.48 12.52
C LYS A 198 -2.73 27.20 11.08
N GLU A 199 -3.50 27.71 10.13
CA GLU A 199 -3.11 27.66 8.72
C GLU A 199 -1.86 28.53 8.48
N LEU A 200 -0.87 27.98 7.77
CA LEU A 200 0.31 28.68 7.30
C LEU A 200 0.26 28.76 5.77
N SER A 201 0.96 29.75 5.22
CA SER A 201 1.08 29.86 3.77
C SER A 201 1.97 28.77 3.21
N CYS A 202 1.52 28.07 2.20
CA CYS A 202 2.32 27.20 1.33
C CYS A 202 2.34 27.69 -0.12
N GLY A 203 2.22 29.00 -0.30
CA GLY A 203 2.31 29.66 -1.59
C GLY A 203 1.25 29.17 -2.59
N LYS A 204 1.70 28.93 -3.84
CA LYS A 204 0.79 28.45 -4.91
C LYS A 204 0.11 27.13 -4.59
N LEU A 205 0.78 26.25 -3.84
CA LEU A 205 0.22 24.93 -3.49
C LEU A 205 -1.12 25.04 -2.77
N GLY A 206 -1.22 25.94 -1.79
CA GLY A 206 -2.47 26.15 -1.02
C GLY A 206 -3.60 26.79 -1.83
N MET A 207 -3.33 27.32 -3.02
CA MET A 207 -4.32 27.93 -3.91
C MET A 207 -4.85 26.99 -4.98
N MET A 208 -4.24 25.77 -5.11
CA MET A 208 -4.64 24.81 -6.13
C MET A 208 -5.92 24.10 -5.70
N ASP A 209 -6.90 24.11 -6.58
CA ASP A 209 -8.11 23.29 -6.42
C ASP A 209 -7.80 21.84 -6.82
N MET A 210 -7.73 20.95 -5.82
CA MET A 210 -7.47 19.52 -6.01
C MET A 210 -8.07 18.70 -4.88
N HIS A 211 -8.68 17.59 -5.22
CA HIS A 211 -9.08 16.58 -4.25
C HIS A 211 -7.85 15.71 -3.94
N VAL A 212 -7.25 15.95 -2.78
CA VAL A 212 -6.05 15.23 -2.34
C VAL A 212 -6.47 13.90 -1.75
N HIS A 213 -5.83 12.83 -2.18
CA HIS A 213 -6.15 11.49 -1.70
C HIS A 213 -5.01 10.89 -0.87
N GLU A 214 -3.76 11.19 -1.24
CA GLU A 214 -2.56 10.67 -0.57
C GLU A 214 -1.47 11.73 -0.50
N LEU A 215 -0.72 11.74 0.60
CA LEU A 215 0.45 12.58 0.79
C LEU A 215 1.63 11.69 1.22
N TYR A 216 2.78 11.92 0.65
CA TYR A 216 4.02 11.27 1.04
C TYR A 216 5.18 12.27 1.05
N LEU A 217 5.78 12.52 2.21
CA LEU A 217 6.94 13.39 2.36
C LEU A 217 8.24 12.58 2.29
N HIS A 218 8.97 12.74 1.19
CA HIS A 218 10.31 12.21 1.07
C HIS A 218 11.29 13.14 1.81
N ARG A 219 11.61 12.80 3.07
CA ARG A 219 12.32 13.70 4.00
C ARG A 219 13.71 14.07 3.54
N THR A 220 14.52 13.14 3.04
CA THR A 220 15.91 13.42 2.59
C THR A 220 15.95 14.26 1.32
N ALA A 221 15.01 14.10 0.41
CA ALA A 221 14.90 14.93 -0.79
C ALA A 221 14.13 16.24 -0.55
N ASN A 222 13.50 16.39 0.62
CA ASN A 222 12.67 17.53 0.98
C ASN A 222 11.56 17.83 -0.03
N LYS A 223 10.89 16.75 -0.49
CA LYS A 223 9.83 16.80 -1.52
C LYS A 223 8.56 16.15 -1.01
N LEU A 224 7.42 16.81 -1.22
CA LEU A 224 6.11 16.28 -0.95
C LEU A 224 5.51 15.74 -2.26
N PHE A 225 5.19 14.45 -2.27
CA PHE A 225 4.45 13.80 -3.34
C PHE A 225 2.97 13.78 -2.99
N ILE A 226 2.13 14.21 -3.92
CA ILE A 226 0.72 14.48 -3.72
C ILE A 226 -0.07 13.64 -4.71
N GLY A 227 -0.75 12.64 -4.21
CA GLY A 227 -1.70 11.83 -4.99
C GLY A 227 -3.09 12.45 -4.95
N THR A 228 -3.71 12.58 -6.09
CA THR A 228 -5.01 13.22 -6.23
C THR A 228 -6.06 12.26 -6.78
N PHE A 229 -7.32 12.62 -6.63
CA PHE A 229 -8.44 12.04 -7.34
C PHE A 229 -8.54 12.70 -8.73
N GLU A 230 -8.50 11.90 -9.78
CA GLU A 230 -8.63 12.29 -11.21
C GLU A 230 -7.53 13.20 -11.80
N LYS A 231 -6.61 13.74 -11.01
CA LYS A 231 -5.56 14.64 -11.52
C LYS A 231 -4.15 14.08 -11.39
N GLY A 232 -4.00 12.79 -11.04
CA GLY A 232 -2.72 12.10 -10.93
C GLY A 232 -1.83 12.61 -9.82
N VAL A 233 -0.50 12.65 -10.05
CA VAL A 233 0.52 13.02 -9.07
C VAL A 233 1.01 14.45 -9.29
N TYR A 234 1.19 15.19 -8.19
CA TYR A 234 1.95 16.43 -8.14
C TYR A 234 3.12 16.29 -7.19
N ILE A 235 4.19 17.03 -7.44
CA ILE A 235 5.39 17.05 -6.62
C ILE A 235 5.66 18.49 -6.21
N TYR A 236 5.75 18.72 -4.89
CA TYR A 236 6.10 20.01 -4.32
C TYR A 236 7.47 19.95 -3.68
N ASP A 237 8.41 20.71 -4.21
CA ASP A 237 9.74 20.87 -3.64
C ASP A 237 9.70 21.92 -2.54
N LEU A 238 9.98 21.52 -1.30
CA LEU A 238 9.87 22.38 -0.13
C LEU A 238 10.94 23.47 -0.12
N ASN A 239 12.10 23.24 -0.75
CA ASN A 239 13.21 24.21 -0.78
C ASN A 239 12.93 25.33 -1.77
N SER A 240 12.56 24.97 -2.99
CA SER A 240 12.32 25.93 -4.08
C SER A 240 10.88 26.43 -4.13
N GLN A 241 9.96 25.80 -3.39
CA GLN A 241 8.51 26.04 -3.43
C GLN A 241 7.89 25.87 -4.82
N LYS A 242 8.55 25.09 -5.67
CA LYS A 242 8.05 24.77 -7.01
C LYS A 242 7.16 23.55 -6.98
N ILE A 243 6.15 23.60 -7.85
CA ILE A 243 5.25 22.48 -8.10
C ILE A 243 5.57 21.95 -9.48
N VAL A 244 5.77 20.63 -9.56
CA VAL A 244 6.02 19.89 -10.80
C VAL A 244 4.94 18.83 -10.95
N ARG A 245 4.56 18.54 -12.18
CA ARG A 245 3.71 17.42 -12.54
C ARG A 245 4.54 16.48 -13.41
N PRO A 246 4.64 15.19 -13.09
CA PRO A 246 5.27 14.21 -13.98
C PRO A 246 4.58 14.21 -15.34
N GLU A 247 5.34 14.00 -16.41
CA GLU A 247 4.79 13.97 -17.74
C GLU A 247 4.09 12.60 -18.02
N VAL A 248 2.94 12.66 -18.68
CA VAL A 248 2.23 11.64 -19.44
C VAL A 248 1.46 10.54 -18.69
N GLU A 249 2.07 9.66 -17.89
CA GLU A 249 1.39 8.38 -17.52
C GLU A 249 0.52 8.44 -16.26
N LEU A 250 0.77 9.40 -15.37
CA LEU A 250 0.06 9.54 -14.10
C LEU A 250 -0.74 10.86 -14.02
N THR A 251 -1.29 11.34 -15.14
CA THR A 251 -1.92 12.67 -15.18
C THR A 251 -3.41 12.67 -14.90
N ASP A 252 -4.15 11.68 -15.34
CA ASP A 252 -5.62 11.66 -15.25
C ASP A 252 -6.11 10.36 -14.64
N VAL A 253 -5.46 9.95 -13.54
CA VAL A 253 -5.75 8.72 -12.81
C VAL A 253 -5.94 9.00 -11.33
N ASN A 254 -6.73 8.18 -10.67
CA ASN A 254 -6.88 8.21 -9.22
C ASN A 254 -5.65 7.56 -8.56
N ILE A 255 -4.96 8.32 -7.74
CA ILE A 255 -3.85 7.81 -6.94
C ILE A 255 -4.39 7.28 -5.62
N THR A 256 -4.15 6.01 -5.35
CA THR A 256 -4.62 5.35 -4.13
C THR A 256 -3.54 5.28 -3.06
N ARG A 257 -2.27 5.14 -3.46
CA ARG A 257 -1.14 5.04 -2.54
C ARG A 257 0.17 5.48 -3.17
N ILE A 258 1.02 6.13 -2.37
CA ILE A 258 2.42 6.42 -2.70
C ILE A 258 3.28 5.78 -1.60
N SER A 259 4.20 4.90 -1.98
CA SER A 259 5.04 4.13 -1.05
C SER A 259 6.48 4.07 -1.51
N PRO A 260 7.48 4.17 -0.63
CA PRO A 260 8.88 4.04 -1.03
C PRO A 260 9.19 2.62 -1.51
N LEU A 261 9.83 2.51 -2.67
CA LEU A 261 10.44 1.28 -3.15
C LEU A 261 11.90 1.18 -2.70
N ASN A 262 12.63 2.27 -2.88
CA ASN A 262 14.02 2.42 -2.46
C ASN A 262 14.33 3.93 -2.26
N THR A 263 15.61 4.29 -2.12
CA THR A 263 16.04 5.68 -1.86
C THR A 263 15.80 6.64 -3.03
N LYS A 264 15.54 6.13 -4.23
CA LYS A 264 15.37 6.94 -5.47
C LYS A 264 14.04 6.75 -6.17
N GLU A 265 13.31 5.71 -5.81
CA GLU A 265 12.08 5.35 -6.50
C GLU A 265 10.92 5.16 -5.53
N LEU A 266 9.77 5.65 -5.93
CA LEU A 266 8.49 5.43 -5.26
C LEU A 266 7.62 4.50 -6.10
N LEU A 267 6.79 3.74 -5.44
CA LEU A 267 5.65 3.04 -6.05
C LEU A 267 4.43 3.94 -5.94
N VAL A 268 3.76 4.12 -7.07
CA VAL A 268 2.51 4.87 -7.18
C VAL A 268 1.43 3.89 -7.61
N ALA A 269 0.56 3.56 -6.68
CA ALA A 269 -0.60 2.70 -6.94
C ALA A 269 -1.79 3.52 -7.41
N THR A 270 -2.57 2.95 -8.31
CA THR A 270 -3.69 3.64 -8.97
C THR A 270 -4.97 2.80 -8.94
N GLU A 271 -6.09 3.48 -9.08
CA GLU A 271 -7.39 2.85 -9.34
C GLU A 271 -7.59 2.68 -10.85
N GLY A 272 -7.06 1.59 -11.41
CA GLY A 272 -7.30 1.20 -12.81
C GLY A 272 -6.09 1.19 -13.75
N ALA A 273 -4.94 1.82 -13.37
CA ALA A 273 -3.72 1.81 -14.17
C ALA A 273 -2.58 0.98 -13.53
N GLY A 274 -2.87 0.17 -12.50
CA GLY A 274 -1.88 -0.66 -11.82
C GLY A 274 -0.92 0.11 -10.94
N VAL A 275 0.35 -0.31 -10.91
CA VAL A 275 1.42 0.33 -10.12
C VAL A 275 2.52 0.83 -11.03
N HIS A 276 2.89 2.07 -10.86
CA HIS A 276 3.99 2.74 -11.58
C HIS A 276 5.16 2.99 -10.64
N LYS A 277 6.36 3.06 -11.20
CA LYS A 277 7.52 3.63 -10.52
C LYS A 277 7.62 5.11 -10.84
N LEU A 278 8.02 5.89 -9.86
CA LEU A 278 8.29 7.31 -9.99
C LEU A 278 9.69 7.59 -9.44
N ASN A 279 10.58 8.11 -10.27
CA ASN A 279 11.90 8.54 -9.86
C ASN A 279 11.82 9.89 -9.14
N ILE A 280 12.38 10.00 -7.93
CA ILE A 280 12.29 11.22 -7.09
C ILE A 280 13.15 12.38 -7.58
N ASP A 281 14.15 12.12 -8.42
CA ASP A 281 15.08 13.14 -8.92
C ASP A 281 14.69 13.63 -10.32
N THR A 282 14.41 12.70 -11.24
CA THR A 282 14.07 13.03 -12.64
C THR A 282 12.58 13.24 -12.85
N TYR A 283 11.73 12.74 -11.95
CA TYR A 283 10.25 12.71 -12.04
C TYR A 283 9.71 11.86 -13.20
N GLU A 284 10.57 11.04 -13.78
CA GLU A 284 10.16 10.05 -14.78
C GLU A 284 9.28 8.98 -14.14
N THR A 285 8.28 8.55 -14.87
CA THR A 285 7.34 7.51 -14.45
C THR A 285 7.35 6.37 -15.45
N ASP A 286 7.40 5.14 -14.94
CA ASP A 286 7.35 3.91 -15.75
C ASP A 286 6.27 2.96 -15.22
N PRO A 287 5.48 2.32 -16.12
CA PRO A 287 4.64 1.19 -15.74
C PRO A 287 5.49 0.09 -15.10
N TYR A 288 5.07 -0.42 -13.94
CA TYR A 288 5.90 -1.38 -13.20
C TYR A 288 5.22 -2.71 -12.91
N ILE A 289 4.01 -2.66 -12.41
CA ILE A 289 3.17 -3.83 -12.18
C ILE A 289 1.81 -3.53 -12.77
N ILE A 290 1.58 -4.04 -13.96
CA ILE A 290 0.36 -3.82 -14.73
C ILE A 290 -0.25 -5.18 -15.05
N ALA A 291 -1.55 -5.32 -14.89
CA ALA A 291 -2.26 -6.52 -15.28
C ALA A 291 -2.24 -6.66 -16.81
N ASN A 292 -1.80 -7.82 -17.27
CA ASN A 292 -1.85 -8.18 -18.69
C ASN A 292 -2.84 -9.34 -18.86
N TYR A 293 -4.02 -9.02 -19.33
CA TYR A 293 -5.09 -9.99 -19.54
C TYR A 293 -4.68 -11.03 -20.60
N GLY A 294 -4.27 -12.20 -20.17
CA GLY A 294 -3.85 -13.31 -21.06
C GLY A 294 -2.56 -13.99 -20.65
N SER A 295 -1.85 -13.48 -19.65
CA SER A 295 -0.65 -14.09 -19.10
C SER A 295 -0.94 -14.72 -17.71
N TYR A 296 -0.66 -16.01 -17.57
CA TYR A 296 -0.90 -16.77 -16.32
C TYR A 296 0.02 -16.40 -15.14
N ASN A 297 0.97 -15.50 -15.34
CA ASN A 297 1.97 -15.10 -14.34
C ASN A 297 1.89 -13.63 -13.94
N GLU A 298 0.81 -12.96 -14.26
CA GLU A 298 0.67 -11.53 -14.06
C GLU A 298 -0.53 -11.21 -13.19
N MET A 299 -0.50 -10.02 -12.62
CA MET A 299 -1.54 -9.51 -11.73
C MET A 299 -2.91 -9.52 -12.41
N ASP A 300 -3.93 -9.90 -11.68
CA ASP A 300 -5.30 -10.05 -12.17
C ASP A 300 -6.12 -8.79 -11.86
N GLY A 301 -5.91 -7.73 -12.63
CA GLY A 301 -6.59 -6.45 -12.49
C GLY A 301 -5.68 -5.29 -12.08
N ASN A 302 -6.06 -4.09 -12.46
CA ASN A 302 -5.29 -2.85 -12.28
C ASN A 302 -5.85 -1.92 -11.19
N ILE A 303 -6.85 -2.37 -10.42
CA ILE A 303 -7.41 -1.60 -9.29
C ILE A 303 -6.61 -1.95 -8.04
N ILE A 304 -5.69 -1.09 -7.65
CA ILE A 304 -4.82 -1.28 -6.49
C ILE A 304 -5.23 -0.29 -5.41
N ASN A 305 -5.73 -0.79 -4.28
CA ASN A 305 -6.13 0.09 -3.16
C ASN A 305 -4.96 0.46 -2.25
N ASP A 306 -3.99 -0.46 -2.08
CA ASP A 306 -2.81 -0.22 -1.24
C ASP A 306 -1.59 -0.99 -1.77
N VAL A 307 -0.40 -0.45 -1.53
CA VAL A 307 0.88 -1.09 -1.82
C VAL A 307 1.81 -0.97 -0.62
N TYR A 308 2.44 -2.07 -0.25
CA TYR A 308 3.37 -2.15 0.85
C TYR A 308 4.63 -2.90 0.42
N VAL A 309 5.81 -2.33 0.70
CA VAL A 309 7.11 -2.98 0.47
C VAL A 309 7.65 -3.44 1.81
N ASP A 310 7.89 -4.73 1.96
CA ASP A 310 8.42 -5.27 3.21
C ASP A 310 9.96 -5.25 3.27
N ASN A 311 10.52 -5.64 4.41
CA ASN A 311 11.97 -5.61 4.63
C ASN A 311 12.73 -6.61 3.75
N GLU A 312 12.05 -7.62 3.24
CA GLU A 312 12.58 -8.59 2.27
C GLU A 312 12.42 -8.12 0.82
N GLN A 313 12.04 -6.85 0.62
CA GLN A 313 11.80 -6.25 -0.70
C GLN A 313 10.68 -6.93 -1.50
N ARG A 314 9.78 -7.65 -0.84
CA ARG A 314 8.55 -8.14 -1.47
C ARG A 314 7.55 -7.01 -1.55
N ILE A 315 6.85 -6.94 -2.67
CA ILE A 315 5.80 -5.95 -2.89
C ILE A 315 4.46 -6.63 -2.68
N TRP A 316 3.71 -6.13 -1.72
CA TRP A 316 2.37 -6.57 -1.37
C TRP A 316 1.37 -5.60 -1.95
N LEU A 317 0.42 -6.10 -2.72
CA LEU A 317 -0.59 -5.31 -3.42
C LEU A 317 -1.97 -5.74 -2.97
N SER A 318 -2.79 -4.78 -2.61
CA SER A 318 -4.22 -4.97 -2.45
C SER A 318 -4.88 -4.82 -3.81
N ASN A 319 -5.11 -5.94 -4.47
CA ASN A 319 -5.58 -6.00 -5.85
C ASN A 319 -7.04 -6.48 -5.92
N TYR A 320 -7.94 -5.60 -6.32
CA TYR A 320 -9.33 -5.97 -6.52
C TYR A 320 -9.57 -6.48 -7.96
N PRO A 321 -10.28 -7.61 -8.16
CA PRO A 321 -11.03 -8.40 -7.17
C PRO A 321 -10.27 -9.59 -6.55
N THR A 322 -8.98 -9.74 -6.76
CA THR A 322 -8.21 -10.96 -6.40
C THR A 322 -7.96 -11.08 -4.88
N GLY A 323 -7.77 -9.96 -4.18
CA GLY A 323 -7.38 -9.90 -2.77
C GLY A 323 -5.97 -9.36 -2.59
N ILE A 324 -5.01 -10.20 -2.19
CA ILE A 324 -3.61 -9.82 -2.05
C ILE A 324 -2.76 -10.48 -3.13
N THR A 325 -1.97 -9.68 -3.81
CA THR A 325 -0.92 -10.14 -4.72
C THR A 325 0.43 -9.83 -4.11
N VAL A 326 1.29 -10.82 -3.97
CA VAL A 326 2.65 -10.67 -3.47
C VAL A 326 3.63 -10.89 -4.61
N ARG A 327 4.38 -9.85 -4.97
CA ARG A 327 5.47 -9.95 -5.92
C ARG A 327 6.78 -10.12 -5.16
N ASN A 328 7.49 -11.22 -5.43
CA ASN A 328 8.82 -11.44 -4.91
C ASN A 328 9.86 -10.87 -5.88
N ASN A 329 10.64 -9.88 -5.42
CA ASN A 329 11.73 -9.29 -6.20
C ASN A 329 13.07 -10.03 -6.01
N GLN A 330 13.15 -10.98 -5.10
CA GLN A 330 14.35 -11.78 -4.96
C GLN A 330 14.46 -12.74 -6.15
N TYR A 331 15.61 -12.76 -6.79
CA TYR A 331 15.93 -13.71 -7.84
C TYR A 331 15.84 -15.12 -7.25
N THR A 332 14.78 -15.84 -7.57
CA THR A 332 14.76 -17.28 -7.35
C THR A 332 15.53 -17.90 -8.51
N ASN A 333 16.61 -18.61 -8.21
CA ASN A 333 17.38 -19.38 -9.22
C ASN A 333 16.57 -20.56 -9.78
N TYR A 334 15.26 -20.55 -9.59
CA TYR A 334 14.35 -21.59 -10.04
C TYR A 334 13.46 -21.07 -11.17
N ASN A 335 13.57 -21.70 -12.33
CA ASN A 335 12.65 -21.51 -13.43
C ASN A 335 11.45 -22.43 -13.24
N TRP A 336 10.26 -21.86 -13.12
CA TRP A 336 9.03 -22.64 -13.15
C TRP A 336 8.72 -23.05 -14.57
N ILE A 337 8.74 -24.36 -14.85
CA ILE A 337 8.31 -24.91 -16.13
C ILE A 337 6.91 -25.47 -15.92
N LYS A 338 5.91 -24.87 -16.57
CA LYS A 338 4.50 -25.28 -16.44
C LYS A 338 3.78 -25.28 -17.78
N HIS A 339 2.61 -25.92 -17.82
CA HIS A 339 1.71 -25.82 -18.95
C HIS A 339 1.15 -24.41 -19.11
N SER A 340 1.14 -23.87 -20.31
CA SER A 340 0.54 -22.59 -20.66
C SER A 340 -0.30 -22.73 -21.93
N ILE A 341 -1.59 -22.39 -21.83
CA ILE A 341 -2.52 -22.48 -22.97
C ILE A 341 -2.04 -21.51 -24.06
N GLY A 342 -1.91 -22.03 -25.29
CA GLY A 342 -1.46 -21.22 -26.44
C GLY A 342 0.07 -21.12 -26.59
N ASN A 343 0.85 -21.50 -25.61
CA ASN A 343 2.33 -21.55 -25.70
C ASN A 343 2.80 -22.96 -26.06
N ARG A 344 3.21 -23.16 -27.31
CA ARG A 344 3.70 -24.47 -27.80
C ARG A 344 5.02 -24.93 -27.19
N GLN A 345 5.75 -24.04 -26.53
CA GLN A 345 7.02 -24.35 -25.84
C GLN A 345 6.82 -24.66 -24.34
N SER A 346 5.59 -24.63 -23.86
CA SER A 346 5.26 -24.98 -22.48
C SER A 346 5.03 -26.49 -22.31
N LEU A 347 4.99 -26.97 -21.05
CA LEU A 347 4.59 -28.34 -20.76
C LEU A 347 3.22 -28.65 -21.32
N VAL A 348 3.00 -29.87 -21.77
CA VAL A 348 1.68 -30.33 -22.26
C VAL A 348 0.66 -30.40 -21.13
N ASN A 349 1.11 -30.68 -19.90
CA ASN A 349 0.28 -30.77 -18.70
C ASN A 349 1.15 -30.45 -17.47
N ASN A 350 0.55 -29.92 -16.42
CA ASN A 350 1.23 -29.64 -15.15
C ASN A 350 1.47 -30.90 -14.30
N GLN A 351 0.87 -32.03 -14.66
CA GLN A 351 1.16 -33.31 -14.03
C GLN A 351 2.41 -33.93 -14.67
N VAL A 352 3.53 -33.84 -13.96
CA VAL A 352 4.83 -34.38 -14.37
C VAL A 352 5.07 -35.67 -13.62
N ASN A 353 5.17 -36.80 -14.33
CA ASN A 353 5.39 -38.11 -13.70
C ASN A 353 6.87 -38.43 -13.47
N SER A 354 7.78 -37.87 -14.28
CA SER A 354 9.23 -38.06 -14.13
C SER A 354 9.98 -36.90 -14.76
N ILE A 355 11.14 -36.58 -14.19
CA ILE A 355 12.10 -35.61 -14.71
C ILE A 355 13.43 -36.35 -14.87
N ILE A 356 14.04 -36.23 -16.04
CA ILE A 356 15.36 -36.84 -16.35
C ILE A 356 16.25 -35.71 -16.87
N GLU A 357 17.44 -35.58 -16.33
CA GLU A 357 18.45 -34.68 -16.84
C GLU A 357 19.18 -35.36 -18.00
N ASP A 358 19.15 -34.76 -19.18
CA ASP A 358 19.99 -35.21 -20.31
C ASP A 358 21.38 -34.55 -20.16
N LEU A 359 22.34 -35.33 -19.83
CA LEU A 359 23.75 -34.92 -19.69
C LEU A 359 24.42 -34.69 -21.05
N SER A 360 23.78 -35.02 -22.16
CA SER A 360 24.27 -34.68 -23.50
C SER A 360 23.96 -33.23 -23.81
N LEU A 361 24.92 -32.36 -23.70
CA LEU A 361 24.79 -30.89 -23.93
C LEU A 361 24.35 -30.51 -25.37
N ILE A 362 23.84 -31.42 -26.18
CA ILE A 362 23.58 -31.22 -27.62
C ILE A 362 22.11 -31.40 -28.02
N HIS A 363 21.28 -32.12 -27.27
CA HIS A 363 19.90 -32.35 -27.66
C HIS A 363 18.93 -32.28 -26.48
N ILE A 364 18.01 -31.31 -26.51
CA ILE A 364 16.77 -31.37 -25.74
C ILE A 364 15.83 -32.25 -26.55
N SER A 365 15.64 -33.51 -26.13
CA SER A 365 14.67 -34.39 -26.79
C SER A 365 13.26 -33.92 -26.48
N GLU A 366 12.44 -33.70 -27.53
CA GLU A 366 11.01 -33.48 -27.38
C GLU A 366 10.35 -34.63 -26.59
N PRO A 367 9.38 -34.35 -25.71
CA PRO A 367 8.66 -35.42 -25.02
C PRO A 367 7.95 -36.28 -26.07
N THR A 368 8.31 -37.53 -26.13
CA THR A 368 7.70 -38.52 -27.03
C THR A 368 6.21 -38.61 -26.77
N ARG A 369 5.41 -38.18 -27.75
CA ARG A 369 3.98 -38.50 -27.81
C ARG A 369 3.84 -40.04 -27.85
N ARG A 370 3.38 -40.65 -26.78
CA ARG A 370 2.77 -41.98 -26.90
C ARG A 370 1.41 -41.79 -27.55
N VAL A 371 1.30 -42.20 -28.81
CA VAL A 371 0.03 -42.48 -29.48
C VAL A 371 -0.45 -43.79 -28.91
N VAL A 372 -1.53 -43.81 -28.18
CA VAL A 372 -2.32 -45.02 -27.89
C VAL A 372 -3.41 -45.11 -28.89
#